data_fd64801522cb82c82df7b883af36245d
#
_entry.id   fd64801522cb82c82df7b883af36245d
#
_cell.length_a   1.000
_cell.length_b   1.000
_cell.length_c   1.000
_cell.angle_alpha   90.00
_cell.angle_beta   90.00
_cell.angle_gamma   90.00
#
_symmetry.space_group_name_H-M   'P 1'
#
loop_
_entity.id
_entity.type
_entity.pdbx_description
1 polymer ?
#
loop_
_entity_poly.entity_id
_entity_poly.type
_entity_poly.pdbx_seq_one_letter_code
_entity_poly.pdbx_strand_id
1 'polypeptide(L)'
;MNLESFNQYTQIILSLAALITLMSFIMLGQGRLLRLVFVFAVQGLLLALATAIAAHSLNNNHLYISAILTLVLKVLFIPWMIRRHVLKLDLHRDIEALNNKTLVMLGGASLVIFSYYVLHPIMQNATFVLVNALALSLAVVLLGMLLMISHRQAIAHVVGFMSIENGLFFAAIVSTSGMPLVVELGVAFDVLVAAVLFGIFFLHISHSIDSLDVDRLNRLSEVDQ
;
A
#
# COMPACT_ATOMS: atom_id res chain seq x y z
N MET A 1 -33.64 3.08 -8.43
CA MET A 1 -32.35 2.43 -8.61
C MET A 1 -32.62 1.02 -9.09
N ASN A 2 -32.26 0.70 -10.36
CA ASN A 2 -32.62 -0.58 -10.96
C ASN A 2 -31.81 -1.70 -10.32
N LEU A 3 -32.45 -2.85 -10.03
CA LEU A 3 -31.78 -4.01 -9.43
C LEU A 3 -30.59 -4.52 -10.27
N GLU A 4 -30.63 -4.35 -11.59
CA GLU A 4 -29.51 -4.68 -12.49
C GLU A 4 -28.29 -3.79 -12.29
N SER A 5 -28.47 -2.48 -12.11
CA SER A 5 -27.35 -1.55 -11.86
C SER A 5 -26.69 -1.81 -10.49
N PHE A 6 -27.48 -2.14 -9.47
CA PHE A 6 -26.96 -2.53 -8.16
C PHE A 6 -26.10 -3.80 -8.25
N ASN A 7 -26.54 -4.79 -9.02
CA ASN A 7 -25.78 -6.02 -9.22
C ASN A 7 -24.44 -5.78 -9.98
N GLN A 8 -24.42 -4.88 -10.96
CA GLN A 8 -23.21 -4.52 -11.70
C GLN A 8 -22.18 -3.81 -10.82
N TYR A 9 -22.58 -2.80 -10.03
CA TYR A 9 -21.67 -2.11 -9.10
C TYR A 9 -21.05 -3.06 -8.09
N THR A 10 -21.84 -3.97 -7.56
CA THR A 10 -21.41 -4.99 -6.61
C THR A 10 -20.37 -5.94 -7.19
N GLN A 11 -20.58 -6.39 -8.42
CA GLN A 11 -19.62 -7.26 -9.12
C GLN A 11 -18.31 -6.52 -9.43
N ILE A 12 -18.36 -5.25 -9.82
CA ILE A 12 -17.19 -4.43 -10.09
C ILE A 12 -16.35 -4.23 -8.80
N ILE A 13 -17.00 -3.91 -7.68
CA ILE A 13 -16.30 -3.75 -6.39
C ILE A 13 -15.63 -5.05 -5.97
N LEU A 14 -16.29 -6.19 -6.11
CA LEU A 14 -15.71 -7.50 -5.77
C LEU A 14 -14.53 -7.86 -6.70
N SER A 15 -14.63 -7.54 -7.99
CA SER A 15 -13.55 -7.74 -8.95
C SER A 15 -12.33 -6.87 -8.61
N LEU A 16 -12.56 -5.61 -8.22
CA LEU A 16 -11.49 -4.72 -7.77
C LEU A 16 -10.86 -5.21 -6.47
N ALA A 17 -11.63 -5.73 -5.52
CA ALA A 17 -11.11 -6.36 -4.30
C ALA A 17 -10.17 -7.53 -4.62
N ALA A 18 -10.59 -8.40 -5.55
CA ALA A 18 -9.77 -9.53 -6.00
C ALA A 18 -8.47 -9.06 -6.67
N LEU A 19 -8.52 -8.00 -7.50
CA LEU A 19 -7.34 -7.40 -8.13
C LEU A 19 -6.40 -6.75 -7.10
N ILE A 20 -6.93 -6.05 -6.10
CA ILE A 20 -6.14 -5.46 -5.00
C ILE A 20 -5.41 -6.57 -4.23
N THR A 21 -6.10 -7.67 -3.92
CA THR A 21 -5.51 -8.84 -3.26
C THR A 21 -4.45 -9.50 -4.13
N LEU A 22 -4.69 -9.62 -5.44
CA LEU A 22 -3.71 -10.15 -6.39
C LEU A 22 -2.45 -9.26 -6.44
N MET A 23 -2.58 -7.93 -6.42
CA MET A 23 -1.43 -7.03 -6.37
C MET A 23 -0.65 -7.21 -5.06
N SER A 24 -1.32 -7.37 -3.91
CA SER A 24 -0.65 -7.68 -2.64
C SER A 24 0.12 -9.00 -2.71
N PHE A 25 -0.45 -10.01 -3.33
CA PHE A 25 0.21 -11.29 -3.52
C PHE A 25 1.43 -11.19 -4.46
N ILE A 26 1.32 -10.43 -5.55
CA ILE A 26 2.43 -10.18 -6.48
C ILE A 26 3.56 -9.43 -5.77
N MET A 27 3.28 -8.52 -4.84
CA MET A 27 4.29 -7.79 -4.06
C MET A 27 5.20 -8.73 -3.27
N LEU A 28 4.69 -9.83 -2.71
CA LEU A 28 5.50 -10.84 -2.00
C LEU A 28 6.59 -11.45 -2.88
N GLY A 29 6.31 -11.58 -4.16
CA GLY A 29 7.21 -12.19 -5.14
C GLY A 29 8.26 -11.24 -5.72
N GLN A 30 8.22 -9.95 -5.39
CA GLN A 30 9.13 -8.98 -6.00
C GLN A 30 10.54 -9.05 -5.38
N GLY A 31 11.55 -9.21 -6.25
CA GLY A 31 12.97 -9.20 -5.87
C GLY A 31 13.65 -7.84 -6.10
N ARG A 32 12.95 -6.80 -6.57
CA ARG A 32 13.51 -5.47 -6.83
C ARG A 32 12.63 -4.37 -6.24
N LEU A 33 13.22 -3.44 -5.50
CA LEU A 33 12.51 -2.32 -4.84
C LEU A 33 11.65 -1.51 -5.80
N LEU A 34 12.16 -1.15 -6.96
CA LEU A 34 11.41 -0.34 -7.93
C LEU A 34 10.16 -1.05 -8.46
N ARG A 35 10.23 -2.38 -8.64
CA ARG A 35 9.07 -3.17 -9.05
C ARG A 35 8.05 -3.31 -7.92
N LEU A 36 8.52 -3.48 -6.68
CA LEU A 36 7.66 -3.50 -5.49
C LEU A 36 6.84 -2.21 -5.39
N VAL A 37 7.51 -1.06 -5.50
CA VAL A 37 6.88 0.27 -5.46
C VAL A 37 5.91 0.47 -6.62
N PHE A 38 6.23 -0.04 -7.82
CA PHE A 38 5.33 0.04 -8.97
C PHE A 38 4.05 -0.79 -8.75
N VAL A 39 4.17 -2.03 -8.26
CA VAL A 39 3.01 -2.88 -7.96
C VAL A 39 2.14 -2.25 -6.86
N PHE A 40 2.77 -1.63 -5.85
CA PHE A 40 2.06 -0.86 -4.83
C PHE A 40 1.29 0.33 -5.43
N ALA A 41 1.87 1.08 -6.37
CA ALA A 41 1.18 2.17 -7.06
C ALA A 41 -0.05 1.66 -7.84
N VAL A 42 0.06 0.52 -8.50
CA VAL A 42 -1.08 -0.13 -9.19
C VAL A 42 -2.15 -0.55 -8.18
N GLN A 43 -1.77 -1.11 -7.02
CA GLN A 43 -2.70 -1.43 -5.94
C GLN A 43 -3.45 -0.18 -5.45
N GLY A 44 -2.74 0.93 -5.23
CA GLY A 44 -3.32 2.22 -4.85
C GLY A 44 -4.29 2.78 -5.90
N LEU A 45 -3.96 2.61 -7.19
CA LEU A 45 -4.85 3.00 -8.29
C LEU A 45 -6.16 2.20 -8.27
N LEU A 46 -6.08 0.88 -8.09
CA LEU A 46 -7.26 0.02 -7.99
C LEU A 46 -8.14 0.41 -6.78
N LEU A 47 -7.51 0.76 -5.66
CA LEU A 47 -8.22 1.24 -4.47
C LEU A 47 -8.91 2.59 -4.74
N ALA A 48 -8.24 3.54 -5.39
CA ALA A 48 -8.81 4.83 -5.75
C ALA A 48 -10.01 4.67 -6.70
N LEU A 49 -9.92 3.75 -7.68
CA LEU A 49 -11.04 3.40 -8.56
C LEU A 49 -12.21 2.79 -7.78
N ALA A 50 -11.94 1.85 -6.85
CA ALA A 50 -12.97 1.25 -6.01
C ALA A 50 -13.67 2.31 -5.15
N THR A 51 -12.91 3.24 -4.58
CA THR A 51 -13.44 4.37 -3.78
C THR A 51 -14.28 5.31 -4.64
N ALA A 52 -13.85 5.64 -5.87
CA ALA A 52 -14.60 6.49 -6.78
C ALA A 52 -15.93 5.85 -7.21
N ILE A 53 -15.94 4.54 -7.48
CA ILE A 53 -17.16 3.79 -7.81
C ILE A 53 -18.11 3.74 -6.61
N ALA A 54 -17.59 3.50 -5.40
CA ALA A 54 -18.37 3.56 -4.17
C ALA A 54 -18.95 4.97 -3.94
N ALA A 55 -18.17 6.03 -4.18
CA ALA A 55 -18.63 7.42 -4.11
C ALA A 55 -19.81 7.69 -5.03
N HIS A 56 -19.74 7.18 -6.26
CA HIS A 56 -20.81 7.34 -7.24
C HIS A 56 -22.08 6.58 -6.82
N SER A 57 -21.94 5.34 -6.35
CA SER A 57 -23.08 4.50 -5.93
C SER A 57 -23.80 5.02 -4.68
N LEU A 58 -23.04 5.63 -3.75
CA LEU A 58 -23.55 6.18 -2.48
C LEU A 58 -23.90 7.66 -2.56
N ASN A 59 -23.66 8.32 -3.69
CA ASN A 59 -23.85 9.77 -3.91
C ASN A 59 -23.17 10.61 -2.81
N ASN A 60 -21.96 10.22 -2.40
CA ASN A 60 -21.23 10.81 -1.28
C ASN A 60 -20.01 11.59 -1.79
N ASN A 61 -20.07 12.93 -1.69
CA ASN A 61 -19.00 13.81 -2.16
C ASN A 61 -17.68 13.66 -1.39
N HIS A 62 -17.72 13.27 -0.11
CA HIS A 62 -16.51 13.07 0.71
C HIS A 62 -15.68 11.89 0.18
N LEU A 63 -16.31 10.86 -0.34
CA LEU A 63 -15.61 9.71 -0.94
C LEU A 63 -14.88 10.08 -2.24
N TYR A 64 -15.37 11.05 -3.03
CA TYR A 64 -14.65 11.53 -4.20
C TYR A 64 -13.36 12.27 -3.80
N ILE A 65 -13.41 13.08 -2.76
CA ILE A 65 -12.21 13.76 -2.23
C ILE A 65 -11.20 12.73 -1.77
N SER A 66 -11.65 11.69 -1.07
CA SER A 66 -10.78 10.59 -0.64
C SER A 66 -10.18 9.82 -1.80
N ALA A 67 -10.94 9.52 -2.84
CA ALA A 67 -10.44 8.85 -4.05
C ALA A 67 -9.34 9.67 -4.75
N ILE A 68 -9.55 10.99 -4.88
CA ILE A 68 -8.55 11.90 -5.46
C ILE A 68 -7.29 11.95 -4.59
N LEU A 69 -7.45 12.04 -3.28
CA LEU A 69 -6.33 12.12 -2.35
C LEU A 69 -5.52 10.81 -2.33
N THR A 70 -6.19 9.66 -2.32
CA THR A 70 -5.55 8.33 -2.48
C THR A 70 -4.77 8.26 -3.79
N LEU A 71 -5.33 8.74 -4.88
CA LEU A 71 -4.66 8.77 -6.18
C LEU A 71 -3.42 9.67 -6.15
N VAL A 72 -3.52 10.87 -5.61
CA VAL A 72 -2.40 11.83 -5.54
C VAL A 72 -1.29 11.31 -4.61
N LEU A 73 -1.64 10.87 -3.40
CA LEU A 73 -0.65 10.46 -2.41
C LEU A 73 -0.06 9.07 -2.70
N LYS A 74 -0.90 8.05 -2.87
CA LYS A 74 -0.46 6.66 -2.98
C LYS A 74 0.01 6.26 -4.38
N VAL A 75 -0.55 6.87 -5.42
CA VAL A 75 -0.17 6.50 -6.79
C VAL A 75 0.93 7.40 -7.35
N LEU A 76 0.90 8.70 -7.04
CA LEU A 76 1.86 9.65 -7.59
C LEU A 76 2.96 10.02 -6.62
N PHE A 77 2.61 10.59 -5.46
CA PHE A 77 3.58 11.23 -4.55
C PHE A 77 4.51 10.22 -3.90
N ILE A 78 3.99 9.20 -3.22
CA ILE A 78 4.80 8.23 -2.47
C ILE A 78 5.69 7.40 -3.40
N PRO A 79 5.18 6.80 -4.50
CA PRO A 79 6.03 6.08 -5.45
C PRO A 79 7.09 6.96 -6.11
N TRP A 80 6.75 8.20 -6.45
CA TRP A 80 7.71 9.16 -6.99
C TRP A 80 8.84 9.47 -5.99
N MET A 81 8.46 9.71 -4.74
CA MET A 81 9.40 10.01 -3.67
C MET A 81 10.33 8.82 -3.41
N ILE A 82 9.80 7.61 -3.23
CA ILE A 82 10.61 6.40 -3.01
C ILE A 82 11.53 6.13 -4.21
N ARG A 83 10.99 6.24 -5.45
CA ARG A 83 11.79 6.07 -6.67
C ARG A 83 12.96 7.06 -6.73
N ARG A 84 12.72 8.32 -6.41
CA ARG A 84 13.75 9.36 -6.40
C ARG A 84 14.86 9.03 -5.38
N HIS A 85 14.51 8.45 -4.22
CA HIS A 85 15.48 8.05 -3.20
C HIS A 85 16.29 6.83 -3.62
N VAL A 86 15.62 5.79 -4.09
CA VAL A 86 16.28 4.55 -4.55
C VAL A 86 17.30 4.86 -5.65
N LEU A 87 16.96 5.76 -6.59
CA LEU A 87 17.86 6.15 -7.68
C LEU A 87 19.04 7.02 -7.21
N LYS A 88 18.84 7.90 -6.21
CA LYS A 88 19.92 8.78 -5.71
C LYS A 88 20.93 8.05 -4.84
N LEU A 89 20.51 7.04 -4.10
CA LEU A 89 21.34 6.27 -3.17
C LEU A 89 21.99 5.05 -3.82
N ASP A 90 21.82 4.86 -5.14
CA ASP A 90 22.32 3.70 -5.91
C ASP A 90 21.93 2.35 -5.27
N LEU A 91 20.77 2.35 -4.59
CA LEU A 91 20.20 1.18 -3.92
C LEU A 91 19.62 0.18 -4.97
N HIS A 92 20.40 -0.13 -6.00
CA HIS A 92 20.05 -1.15 -7.00
C HIS A 92 20.10 -2.58 -6.42
N ARG A 93 20.21 -2.70 -5.10
CA ARG A 93 20.31 -3.99 -4.42
C ARG A 93 19.02 -4.77 -4.60
N ASP A 94 19.20 -6.02 -5.00
CA ASP A 94 18.15 -7.01 -4.94
C ASP A 94 17.55 -7.05 -3.52
N ILE A 95 16.24 -7.17 -3.44
CA ILE A 95 15.57 -7.32 -2.14
C ILE A 95 16.02 -8.67 -1.57
N GLU A 96 16.81 -8.65 -0.50
CA GLU A 96 17.13 -9.85 0.25
C GLU A 96 15.85 -10.32 0.97
N ALA A 97 15.12 -11.24 0.36
CA ALA A 97 14.09 -11.96 1.07
C ALA A 97 14.75 -12.86 2.12
N LEU A 98 14.25 -12.80 3.35
CA LEU A 98 14.76 -13.57 4.49
C LEU A 98 14.69 -15.07 4.31
N ASN A 99 13.92 -15.56 3.34
CA ASN A 99 13.60 -16.97 3.20
C ASN A 99 13.39 -17.36 1.74
N ASN A 100 13.29 -18.67 1.48
CA ASN A 100 12.95 -19.20 0.18
C ASN A 100 11.67 -18.56 -0.34
N LYS A 101 11.77 -17.90 -1.49
CA LYS A 101 10.64 -17.21 -2.16
C LYS A 101 9.39 -18.11 -2.28
N THR A 102 9.60 -19.41 -2.55
CA THR A 102 8.53 -20.40 -2.65
C THR A 102 7.77 -20.56 -1.34
N LEU A 103 8.46 -20.58 -0.20
CA LEU A 103 7.81 -20.67 1.12
C LEU A 103 6.99 -19.44 1.44
N VAL A 104 7.48 -18.25 1.11
CA VAL A 104 6.74 -16.98 1.29
C VAL A 104 5.48 -16.97 0.43
N MET A 105 5.56 -17.42 -0.82
CA MET A 105 4.40 -17.50 -1.72
C MET A 105 3.37 -18.53 -1.24
N LEU A 106 3.81 -19.71 -0.76
CA LEU A 106 2.92 -20.71 -0.16
C LEU A 106 2.27 -20.18 1.12
N GLY A 107 3.05 -19.50 1.97
CA GLY A 107 2.52 -18.80 3.15
C GLY A 107 1.47 -17.77 2.78
N GLY A 108 1.72 -16.96 1.75
CA GLY A 108 0.76 -15.99 1.23
C GLY A 108 -0.53 -16.66 0.74
N ALA A 109 -0.44 -17.75 -0.01
CA ALA A 109 -1.61 -18.50 -0.47
C ALA A 109 -2.41 -19.08 0.70
N SER A 110 -1.74 -19.63 1.72
CA SER A 110 -2.40 -20.15 2.92
C SER A 110 -3.11 -19.05 3.72
N LEU A 111 -2.54 -17.83 3.79
CA LEU A 111 -3.17 -16.68 4.46
C LEU A 111 -4.42 -16.19 3.71
N VAL A 112 -4.43 -16.25 2.38
CA VAL A 112 -5.63 -15.94 1.59
C VAL A 112 -6.74 -16.95 1.90
N ILE A 113 -6.44 -18.25 1.94
CA ILE A 113 -7.41 -19.28 2.32
C ILE A 113 -7.89 -19.08 3.75
N PHE A 114 -6.96 -18.78 4.66
CA PHE A 114 -7.27 -18.51 6.07
C PHE A 114 -8.21 -17.31 6.24
N SER A 115 -8.06 -16.24 5.45
CA SER A 115 -8.95 -15.08 5.51
C SER A 115 -10.41 -15.44 5.19
N TYR A 116 -10.65 -16.31 4.21
CA TYR A 116 -11.96 -16.84 3.93
C TYR A 116 -12.51 -17.73 5.04
N TYR A 117 -11.66 -18.57 5.63
CA TYR A 117 -12.06 -19.45 6.74
C TYR A 117 -12.52 -18.65 7.97
N VAL A 118 -11.79 -17.59 8.32
CA VAL A 118 -12.14 -16.73 9.47
C VAL A 118 -13.46 -16.01 9.26
N LEU A 119 -13.78 -15.59 8.04
CA LEU A 119 -15.03 -14.86 7.73
C LEU A 119 -16.21 -15.78 7.48
N HIS A 120 -15.99 -17.09 7.34
CA HIS A 120 -17.04 -18.06 7.07
C HIS A 120 -18.22 -18.03 8.08
N PRO A 121 -18.02 -17.90 9.41
CA PRO A 121 -19.14 -17.83 10.37
C PRO A 121 -20.04 -16.61 10.17
N ILE A 122 -19.52 -15.53 9.57
CA ILE A 122 -20.27 -14.28 9.35
C ILE A 122 -21.20 -14.40 8.13
N MET A 123 -20.97 -15.37 7.25
CA MET A 123 -21.79 -15.60 6.04
C MET A 123 -23.29 -15.84 6.33
N GLN A 124 -23.61 -16.34 7.50
CA GLN A 124 -25.00 -16.66 7.85
C GLN A 124 -25.86 -15.40 8.08
N ASN A 125 -25.26 -14.25 8.40
CA ASN A 125 -25.96 -13.03 8.79
C ASN A 125 -25.66 -11.81 7.90
N ALA A 126 -24.83 -11.96 6.87
CA ALA A 126 -24.41 -10.86 6.01
C ALA A 126 -24.59 -11.22 4.52
N THR A 127 -24.62 -10.19 3.66
CA THR A 127 -24.71 -10.41 2.21
C THR A 127 -23.44 -11.08 1.69
N PHE A 128 -23.58 -11.99 0.73
CA PHE A 128 -22.46 -12.70 0.08
C PHE A 128 -21.33 -11.76 -0.37
N VAL A 129 -21.67 -10.60 -0.90
CA VAL A 129 -20.71 -9.61 -1.39
C VAL A 129 -19.91 -8.98 -0.27
N LEU A 130 -20.59 -8.60 0.82
CA LEU A 130 -19.92 -7.98 1.97
C LEU A 130 -18.87 -8.94 2.57
N VAL A 131 -19.25 -10.20 2.78
CA VAL A 131 -18.35 -11.19 3.37
C VAL A 131 -17.14 -11.48 2.48
N ASN A 132 -17.35 -11.64 1.16
CA ASN A 132 -16.24 -11.86 0.24
C ASN A 132 -15.30 -10.63 0.14
N ALA A 133 -15.86 -9.43 0.11
CA ALA A 133 -15.07 -8.21 0.09
C ALA A 133 -14.25 -8.05 1.39
N LEU A 134 -14.83 -8.35 2.55
CA LEU A 134 -14.12 -8.35 3.84
C LEU A 134 -13.06 -9.44 3.90
N ALA A 135 -13.33 -10.65 3.36
CA ALA A 135 -12.34 -11.72 3.30
C ALA A 135 -11.13 -11.33 2.45
N LEU A 136 -11.36 -10.72 1.28
CA LEU A 136 -10.30 -10.20 0.43
C LEU A 136 -9.54 -9.05 1.10
N SER A 137 -10.23 -8.15 1.81
CA SER A 137 -9.60 -7.08 2.59
C SER A 137 -8.68 -7.64 3.69
N LEU A 138 -9.16 -8.63 4.45
CA LEU A 138 -8.36 -9.31 5.45
C LEU A 138 -7.15 -10.02 4.83
N ALA A 139 -7.32 -10.64 3.66
CA ALA A 139 -6.22 -11.22 2.91
C ALA A 139 -5.15 -10.17 2.56
N VAL A 140 -5.54 -8.98 2.09
CA VAL A 140 -4.62 -7.87 1.81
C VAL A 140 -3.83 -7.48 3.06
N VAL A 141 -4.50 -7.36 4.21
CA VAL A 141 -3.86 -7.06 5.50
C VAL A 141 -2.82 -8.12 5.86
N LEU A 142 -3.20 -9.40 5.81
CA LEU A 142 -2.31 -10.50 6.15
C LEU A 142 -1.12 -10.62 5.20
N LEU A 143 -1.34 -10.39 3.89
CA LEU A 143 -0.28 -10.36 2.90
C LEU A 143 0.69 -9.19 3.10
N GLY A 144 0.18 -8.02 3.49
CA GLY A 144 1.00 -6.86 3.86
C GLY A 144 1.86 -7.14 5.10
N MET A 145 1.31 -7.81 6.12
CA MET A 145 2.08 -8.27 7.28
C MET A 145 3.16 -9.29 6.89
N LEU A 146 2.81 -10.26 6.05
CA LEU A 146 3.77 -11.24 5.53
C LEU A 146 4.89 -10.57 4.73
N LEU A 147 4.57 -9.53 3.93
CA LEU A 147 5.56 -8.74 3.21
C LEU A 147 6.56 -8.10 4.17
N MET A 148 6.09 -7.49 5.26
CA MET A 148 6.96 -6.88 6.28
C MET A 148 7.86 -7.91 6.96
N ILE A 149 7.32 -9.09 7.32
CA ILE A 149 8.07 -10.15 7.98
C ILE A 149 9.10 -10.78 7.03
N SER A 150 8.78 -10.88 5.74
CA SER A 150 9.60 -11.58 4.75
C SER A 150 10.77 -10.75 4.21
N HIS A 151 10.81 -9.47 4.47
CA HIS A 151 11.79 -8.54 3.89
C HIS A 151 12.51 -7.75 4.98
N ARG A 152 13.83 -7.57 4.83
CA ARG A 152 14.66 -6.82 5.80
C ARG A 152 14.73 -5.32 5.53
N GLN A 153 14.32 -4.88 4.36
CA GLN A 153 14.51 -3.50 3.92
C GLN A 153 13.41 -2.58 4.44
N ALA A 154 13.80 -1.42 4.97
CA ALA A 154 12.88 -0.42 5.49
C ALA A 154 11.79 0.00 4.46
N ILE A 155 12.16 0.14 3.19
CA ILE A 155 11.21 0.49 2.12
C ILE A 155 10.14 -0.61 1.94
N ALA A 156 10.52 -1.89 2.03
CA ALA A 156 9.56 -2.98 1.96
C ALA A 156 8.60 -2.98 3.17
N HIS A 157 9.09 -2.60 4.36
CA HIS A 157 8.23 -2.43 5.54
C HIS A 157 7.23 -1.28 5.36
N VAL A 158 7.68 -0.14 4.83
CA VAL A 158 6.78 0.98 4.52
C VAL A 158 5.70 0.56 3.52
N VAL A 159 6.09 -0.07 2.42
CA VAL A 159 5.14 -0.55 1.39
C VAL A 159 4.19 -1.60 1.97
N GLY A 160 4.68 -2.54 2.78
CA GLY A 160 3.86 -3.54 3.48
C GLY A 160 2.83 -2.90 4.40
N PHE A 161 3.26 -1.93 5.21
CA PHE A 161 2.38 -1.17 6.10
C PHE A 161 1.30 -0.40 5.33
N MET A 162 1.65 0.27 4.25
CA MET A 162 0.70 0.96 3.40
C MET A 162 -0.25 0.00 2.67
N SER A 163 0.19 -1.21 2.35
CA SER A 163 -0.68 -2.26 1.82
C SER A 163 -1.70 -2.73 2.86
N ILE A 164 -1.29 -2.88 4.14
CA ILE A 164 -2.20 -3.16 5.26
C ILE A 164 -3.27 -2.08 5.34
N GLU A 165 -2.87 -0.82 5.32
CA GLU A 165 -3.78 0.32 5.34
C GLU A 165 -4.76 0.31 4.16
N ASN A 166 -4.31 -0.02 2.93
CA ASN A 166 -5.18 -0.18 1.77
C ASN A 166 -6.26 -1.26 1.99
N GLY A 167 -5.89 -2.38 2.62
CA GLY A 167 -6.84 -3.45 2.98
C GLY A 167 -7.87 -2.97 3.99
N LEU A 168 -7.44 -2.29 5.06
CA LEU A 168 -8.33 -1.75 6.08
C LEU A 168 -9.26 -0.67 5.51
N PHE A 169 -8.74 0.22 4.67
CA PHE A 169 -9.52 1.26 4.02
C PHE A 169 -10.60 0.67 3.09
N PHE A 170 -10.24 -0.35 2.31
CA PHE A 170 -11.21 -1.05 1.46
C PHE A 170 -12.30 -1.76 2.29
N ALA A 171 -11.91 -2.45 3.38
CA ALA A 171 -12.85 -3.05 4.32
C ALA A 171 -13.85 -2.02 4.87
N ALA A 172 -13.34 -0.85 5.25
CA ALA A 172 -14.14 0.23 5.79
C ALA A 172 -15.15 0.78 4.75
N ILE A 173 -14.73 1.00 3.51
CA ILE A 173 -15.63 1.46 2.43
C ILE A 173 -16.80 0.49 2.24
N VAL A 174 -16.52 -0.81 2.24
CA VAL A 174 -17.53 -1.84 1.97
C VAL A 174 -18.45 -2.06 3.18
N SER A 175 -17.93 -2.01 4.42
CA SER A 175 -18.70 -2.30 5.63
C SER A 175 -19.51 -1.11 6.16
N THR A 176 -19.02 0.11 5.99
CA THR A 176 -19.61 1.31 6.61
C THR A 176 -20.34 2.22 5.64
N SER A 177 -20.49 1.80 4.36
CA SER A 177 -21.06 2.65 3.31
C SER A 177 -20.39 4.02 3.22
N GLY A 178 -19.08 4.08 3.48
CA GLY A 178 -18.28 5.29 3.34
C GLY A 178 -18.37 6.26 4.50
N MET A 179 -18.34 5.78 5.75
CA MET A 179 -18.31 6.66 6.93
C MET A 179 -17.19 7.71 6.83
N PRO A 180 -17.50 9.02 6.98
CA PRO A 180 -16.53 10.11 6.84
C PRO A 180 -15.31 9.95 7.74
N LEU A 181 -15.50 9.52 8.98
CA LEU A 181 -14.44 9.39 10.00
C LEU A 181 -13.36 8.36 9.59
N VAL A 182 -13.72 7.25 8.95
CA VAL A 182 -12.76 6.24 8.49
C VAL A 182 -11.94 6.77 7.32
N VAL A 183 -12.58 7.54 6.45
CA VAL A 183 -11.93 8.20 5.32
C VAL A 183 -10.92 9.24 5.82
N GLU A 184 -11.31 10.08 6.80
CA GLU A 184 -10.44 11.08 7.41
C GLU A 184 -9.23 10.44 8.11
N LEU A 185 -9.44 9.33 8.81
CA LEU A 185 -8.36 8.59 9.46
C LEU A 185 -7.36 8.02 8.44
N GLY A 186 -7.83 7.42 7.34
CA GLY A 186 -6.96 6.91 6.27
C GLY A 186 -6.12 8.02 5.63
N VAL A 187 -6.73 9.17 5.36
CA VAL A 187 -6.04 10.36 4.85
C VAL A 187 -4.99 10.86 5.84
N ALA A 188 -5.31 10.93 7.13
CA ALA A 188 -4.35 11.34 8.17
C ALA A 188 -3.15 10.39 8.23
N PHE A 189 -3.38 9.09 8.07
CA PHE A 189 -2.33 8.08 7.98
C PHE A 189 -1.44 8.26 6.74
N ASP A 190 -2.01 8.49 5.58
CA ASP A 190 -1.26 8.76 4.34
C ASP A 190 -0.34 9.98 4.47
N VAL A 191 -0.85 11.07 5.07
CA VAL A 191 -0.08 12.27 5.32
C VAL A 191 1.04 12.00 6.34
N LEU A 192 0.75 11.24 7.41
CA LEU A 192 1.76 10.87 8.41
C LEU A 192 2.89 10.04 7.79
N VAL A 193 2.58 9.01 6.99
CA VAL A 193 3.59 8.20 6.31
C VAL A 193 4.39 9.04 5.33
N ALA A 194 3.74 9.92 4.56
CA ALA A 194 4.41 10.84 3.66
C ALA A 194 5.37 11.78 4.44
N ALA A 195 4.93 12.31 5.59
CA ALA A 195 5.74 13.18 6.44
C ALA A 195 6.96 12.45 7.04
N VAL A 196 6.78 11.20 7.51
CA VAL A 196 7.87 10.37 8.03
C VAL A 196 8.90 10.07 6.93
N LEU A 197 8.44 9.67 5.75
CA LEU A 197 9.33 9.42 4.61
C LEU A 197 10.09 10.69 4.20
N PHE A 198 9.43 11.84 4.20
CA PHE A 198 10.05 13.13 3.91
C PHE A 198 11.07 13.52 5.00
N GLY A 199 10.74 13.28 6.27
CA GLY A 199 11.64 13.53 7.41
C GLY A 199 12.92 12.69 7.34
N ILE A 200 12.81 11.39 7.08
CA ILE A 200 13.97 10.49 6.89
C ILE A 200 14.83 10.98 5.72
N PHE A 201 14.20 11.44 4.65
CA PHE A 201 14.90 11.99 3.49
C PHE A 201 15.67 13.27 3.82
N PHE A 202 15.04 14.19 4.50
CA PHE A 202 15.66 15.47 4.88
C PHE A 202 16.87 15.24 5.77
N LEU A 203 16.76 14.37 6.78
CA LEU A 203 17.88 14.01 7.65
C LEU A 203 19.03 13.36 6.88
N HIS A 204 18.74 12.49 5.93
CA HIS A 204 19.78 11.83 5.14
C HIS A 204 20.51 12.79 4.19
N ILE A 205 19.81 13.75 3.61
CA ILE A 205 20.44 14.82 2.81
C ILE A 205 21.31 15.72 3.68
N SER A 206 20.82 16.11 4.85
CA SER A 206 21.56 16.97 5.78
C SER A 206 22.91 16.34 6.16
N HIS A 207 22.90 15.06 6.54
CA HIS A 207 24.14 14.33 6.84
C HIS A 207 25.09 14.19 5.63
N SER A 208 24.56 14.07 4.43
CA SER A 208 25.40 13.99 3.21
C SER A 208 26.04 15.34 2.84
N ILE A 209 25.41 16.44 3.18
CA ILE A 209 25.94 17.79 2.92
C ILE A 209 27.03 18.16 3.96
N ASP A 210 26.79 17.83 5.24
CA ASP A 210 27.78 18.09 6.31
C ASP A 210 29.08 17.29 6.12
N SER A 211 29.03 16.10 5.54
CA SER A 211 30.25 15.31 5.28
C SER A 211 31.07 15.79 4.07
N LEU A 212 30.50 16.63 3.22
CA LEU A 212 31.19 17.15 2.02
C LEU A 212 31.93 18.47 2.24
N ASP A 213 31.58 19.21 3.29
CA ASP A 213 32.03 20.61 3.41
C ASP A 213 33.28 20.82 4.30
N VAL A 214 33.54 19.93 5.25
CA VAL A 214 34.61 20.15 6.22
C VAL A 214 35.89 19.31 5.94
N ASP A 215 35.74 18.05 5.57
CA ASP A 215 36.90 17.15 5.46
C ASP A 215 37.65 17.24 4.12
N ARG A 216 37.02 17.68 3.05
CA ARG A 216 37.72 17.87 1.75
C ARG A 216 38.47 19.15 1.63
N LEU A 217 38.02 20.22 2.27
CA LEU A 217 38.74 21.49 2.30
C LEU A 217 40.01 21.43 3.17
N ASN A 218 39.98 20.64 4.25
CA ASN A 218 41.16 20.48 5.13
C ASN A 218 42.26 19.62 4.49
N ARG A 219 41.91 18.64 3.64
CA ARG A 219 42.91 17.82 2.93
C ARG A 219 43.59 18.52 1.75
N LEU A 220 42.99 19.58 1.22
CA LEU A 220 43.59 20.36 0.15
C LEU A 220 44.58 21.40 0.70
N SER A 221 44.48 21.78 1.99
CA SER A 221 45.41 22.71 2.63
C SER A 221 46.68 22.04 3.19
N GLU A 222 46.68 20.72 3.35
CA GLU A 222 47.87 19.96 3.84
C GLU A 222 48.82 19.49 2.72
N VAL A 223 48.48 19.68 1.45
CA VAL A 223 49.32 19.26 0.31
C VAL A 223 50.32 20.38 -0.13
N ASP A 224 50.16 21.59 0.39
CA ASP A 224 51.01 22.74 0.03
C ASP A 224 52.04 23.12 1.14
N GLN A 225 52.44 22.17 1.98
CA GLN A 225 53.64 22.31 2.89
C GLN A 225 54.64 21.14 2.63
#